data_43e97ab6e5d12e794b74baac127da905
#
_entry.id   43e97ab6e5d12e794b74baac127da905
#
_cell.length_a   1.000
_cell.length_b   1.000
_cell.length_c   1.000
_cell.angle_alpha   90.00
_cell.angle_beta   90.00
_cell.angle_gamma   90.00
#
_symmetry.space_group_name_H-M   'P 1'
#
loop_
_entity.id
_entity.type
_entity.pdbx_description
1 polymer ?
#
loop_
_entity_poly.entity_id
_entity_poly.type
_entity_poly.pdbx_seq_one_letter_code
_entity_poly.pdbx_strand_id
1 'polypeptide(L)'
;MASVKHPASVGKSTKKAKKTDKPVRVYEISIELLNSPIKINRVITVPSDVRLNVFGSVIQHAMGWGGGHLDAFSKNGVEYTDAETAAESYNYGGSVDYKKVKLNELLTRRGSTIVYEYDFGDDWKHKVTLRSYRDFVEGEKRECTVISGEGACPPDDVGGVWGYADMLYTLEHPQENRERYEEYMDWLPEDFDPHAYDVEKENKFLKSLKV
;
A
#
# COMPACT_ATOMS: atom_id res chain seq x y z
N MET A 1 -1.25 -34.43 67.70
CA MET A 1 -1.04 -34.37 66.25
C MET A 1 -1.99 -33.31 65.72
N ALA A 2 -1.51 -32.12 65.39
CA ALA A 2 -2.31 -31.00 64.94
C ALA A 2 -2.28 -30.96 63.40
N SER A 3 -3.47 -31.00 62.78
CA SER A 3 -3.66 -30.97 61.31
C SER A 3 -3.57 -29.51 60.80
N VAL A 4 -2.60 -29.24 59.97
CA VAL A 4 -2.42 -27.90 59.29
C VAL A 4 -3.32 -27.87 58.09
N LYS A 5 -4.28 -26.93 58.05
CA LYS A 5 -5.12 -26.64 56.86
C LYS A 5 -4.41 -25.62 55.97
N HIS A 6 -4.17 -25.96 54.71
CA HIS A 6 -3.69 -25.03 53.71
C HIS A 6 -4.82 -24.16 53.17
N PRO A 7 -4.61 -22.85 52.94
CA PRO A 7 -5.62 -22.00 52.33
C PRO A 7 -5.68 -22.18 50.83
N ALA A 8 -6.90 -22.23 50.27
CA ALA A 8 -7.17 -22.33 48.84
C ALA A 8 -6.73 -21.06 48.09
N SER A 9 -6.06 -21.22 46.99
CA SER A 9 -5.64 -20.17 46.05
C SER A 9 -6.88 -19.62 45.30
N VAL A 10 -7.16 -18.34 45.51
CA VAL A 10 -8.18 -17.60 44.75
C VAL A 10 -7.61 -17.25 43.37
N GLY A 11 -8.07 -17.96 42.34
CA GLY A 11 -7.75 -17.67 40.94
C GLY A 11 -8.33 -16.33 40.51
N LYS A 12 -7.46 -15.34 40.25
CA LYS A 12 -7.87 -14.08 39.64
C LYS A 12 -8.19 -14.32 38.15
N SER A 13 -9.48 -14.38 37.84
CA SER A 13 -10.00 -14.31 36.47
C SER A 13 -9.71 -12.92 35.88
N THR A 14 -8.69 -12.83 35.03
CA THR A 14 -8.45 -11.62 34.24
C THR A 14 -9.47 -11.58 33.10
N LYS A 15 -10.52 -10.78 33.25
CA LYS A 15 -11.44 -10.42 32.15
C LYS A 15 -10.62 -9.73 31.06
N LYS A 16 -10.40 -10.42 29.91
CA LYS A 16 -9.91 -9.78 28.68
C LYS A 16 -10.87 -8.62 28.35
N ALA A 17 -10.38 -7.38 28.39
CA ALA A 17 -11.12 -6.22 27.94
C ALA A 17 -11.57 -6.46 26.49
N LYS A 18 -12.87 -6.33 26.21
CA LYS A 18 -13.41 -6.34 24.84
C LYS A 18 -12.74 -5.19 24.11
N LYS A 19 -11.97 -5.50 23.04
CA LYS A 19 -11.43 -4.53 22.10
C LYS A 19 -12.66 -3.82 21.50
N THR A 20 -12.96 -2.58 21.92
CA THR A 20 -14.03 -1.79 21.31
C THR A 20 -13.59 -1.48 19.90
N ASP A 21 -14.31 -2.00 18.90
CA ASP A 21 -14.03 -1.69 17.50
C ASP A 21 -14.12 -0.17 17.32
N LYS A 22 -13.03 0.42 16.78
CA LYS A 22 -13.03 1.84 16.45
C LYS A 22 -14.11 2.11 15.41
N PRO A 23 -14.79 3.26 15.44
CA PRO A 23 -15.76 3.61 14.40
C PRO A 23 -15.05 3.61 13.03
N VAL A 24 -15.72 3.03 12.05
CA VAL A 24 -15.24 3.03 10.67
C VAL A 24 -15.40 4.42 10.08
N ARG A 25 -14.36 4.94 9.47
CA ARG A 25 -14.29 6.28 8.87
C ARG A 25 -13.87 6.20 7.41
N VAL A 26 -14.13 7.24 6.66
CA VAL A 26 -13.50 7.48 5.37
C VAL A 26 -12.16 8.16 5.61
N TYR A 27 -11.08 7.52 5.19
CA TYR A 27 -9.74 8.09 5.21
C TYR A 27 -9.42 8.74 3.86
N GLU A 28 -8.82 9.92 3.90
CA GLU A 28 -8.15 10.54 2.77
C GLU A 28 -6.65 10.31 2.93
N ILE A 29 -6.07 9.66 1.95
CA ILE A 29 -4.68 9.19 1.98
C ILE A 29 -3.93 9.73 0.77
N SER A 30 -2.71 10.24 1.00
CA SER A 30 -1.75 10.47 -0.07
C SER A 30 -0.77 9.32 -0.18
N ILE A 31 -0.49 8.92 -1.41
CA ILE A 31 0.47 7.90 -1.80
C ILE A 31 1.50 8.59 -2.70
N GLU A 32 2.76 8.51 -2.36
CA GLU A 32 3.87 9.14 -3.08
C GLU A 32 4.92 8.08 -3.40
N LEU A 33 5.24 7.90 -4.69
CA LEU A 33 6.33 7.02 -5.10
C LEU A 33 7.65 7.66 -4.73
N LEU A 34 8.44 6.98 -3.90
CA LEU A 34 9.70 7.49 -3.39
C LEU A 34 10.82 7.34 -4.43
N ASN A 35 11.73 8.31 -4.42
CA ASN A 35 12.94 8.32 -5.25
C ASN A 35 12.68 8.28 -6.78
N SER A 36 11.44 8.43 -7.22
CA SER A 36 11.12 8.51 -8.63
C SER A 36 11.77 9.76 -9.27
N PRO A 37 12.33 9.66 -10.51
CA PRO A 37 12.93 10.78 -11.21
C PRO A 37 11.92 11.88 -11.55
N ILE A 38 10.65 11.55 -11.66
CA ILE A 38 9.54 12.49 -11.82
C ILE A 38 8.55 12.31 -10.67
N LYS A 39 7.72 13.30 -10.44
CA LYS A 39 6.72 13.24 -9.38
C LYS A 39 5.57 12.31 -9.74
N ILE A 40 5.37 11.27 -8.95
CA ILE A 40 4.26 10.33 -9.08
C ILE A 40 3.56 10.22 -7.75
N ASN A 41 2.29 10.64 -7.71
CA ASN A 41 1.49 10.60 -6.49
C ASN A 41 0.01 10.37 -6.77
N ARG A 42 -0.70 9.92 -5.72
CA ARG A 42 -2.16 9.73 -5.71
C ARG A 42 -2.75 10.28 -4.42
N VAL A 43 -3.96 10.80 -4.50
CA VAL A 43 -4.80 11.07 -3.33
C VAL A 43 -6.05 10.24 -3.49
N ILE A 44 -6.34 9.39 -2.49
CA ILE A 44 -7.47 8.46 -2.53
C ILE A 44 -8.33 8.59 -1.28
N THR A 45 -9.59 8.18 -1.38
CA THR A 45 -10.42 7.85 -0.21
C THR A 45 -10.58 6.34 -0.08
N VAL A 46 -10.60 5.87 1.18
CA VAL A 46 -10.73 4.45 1.51
C VAL A 46 -11.40 4.25 2.87
N PRO A 47 -12.21 3.18 3.07
CA PRO A 47 -12.70 2.83 4.40
C PRO A 47 -11.56 2.53 5.36
N SER A 48 -11.58 3.09 6.57
CA SER A 48 -10.48 2.99 7.53
C SER A 48 -10.21 1.57 8.06
N ASP A 49 -11.18 0.66 7.94
CA ASP A 49 -11.08 -0.72 8.42
C ASP A 49 -10.78 -1.74 7.32
N VAL A 50 -10.41 -1.26 6.12
CA VAL A 50 -9.94 -2.15 5.04
C VAL A 50 -8.75 -2.96 5.52
N ARG A 51 -8.67 -4.23 5.10
CA ARG A 51 -7.51 -5.09 5.37
C ARG A 51 -6.32 -4.64 4.55
N LEU A 52 -5.10 -4.79 5.09
CA LEU A 52 -3.90 -4.31 4.40
C LEU A 52 -3.69 -4.98 3.04
N ASN A 53 -3.97 -6.28 2.90
CA ASN A 53 -3.88 -6.95 1.60
C ASN A 53 -4.81 -6.33 0.54
N VAL A 54 -6.05 -5.99 0.92
CA VAL A 54 -7.00 -5.29 0.02
C VAL A 54 -6.50 -3.87 -0.25
N PHE A 55 -5.95 -3.21 0.77
CA PHE A 55 -5.39 -1.88 0.62
C PHE A 55 -4.16 -1.86 -0.30
N GLY A 56 -3.31 -2.89 -0.27
CA GLY A 56 -2.23 -3.10 -1.25
C GLY A 56 -2.77 -3.13 -2.68
N SER A 57 -3.80 -3.95 -2.93
CA SER A 57 -4.46 -3.98 -4.24
C SER A 57 -5.06 -2.62 -4.65
N VAL A 58 -5.62 -1.86 -3.68
CA VAL A 58 -6.10 -0.49 -3.95
C VAL A 58 -4.97 0.42 -4.38
N ILE A 59 -3.79 0.35 -3.73
CA ILE A 59 -2.62 1.15 -4.11
C ILE A 59 -2.14 0.77 -5.51
N GLN A 60 -1.96 -0.53 -5.79
CA GLN A 60 -1.52 -1.03 -7.09
C GLN A 60 -2.41 -0.48 -8.22
N HIS A 61 -3.72 -0.64 -8.10
CA HIS A 61 -4.67 -0.15 -9.10
C HIS A 61 -4.70 1.39 -9.18
N ALA A 62 -4.65 2.09 -8.04
CA ALA A 62 -4.59 3.55 -8.04
C ALA A 62 -3.30 4.07 -8.68
N MET A 63 -2.20 3.34 -8.58
CA MET A 63 -0.95 3.66 -9.28
C MET A 63 -1.09 3.38 -10.79
N GLY A 64 -1.71 2.31 -11.21
CA GLY A 64 -1.87 1.85 -12.58
C GLY A 64 -1.25 0.46 -12.84
N TRP A 65 -0.75 -0.21 -11.79
CA TRP A 65 -0.25 -1.59 -11.90
C TRP A 65 -1.38 -2.62 -11.87
N GLY A 66 -1.20 -3.69 -12.65
CA GLY A 66 -2.14 -4.82 -12.69
C GLY A 66 -2.04 -5.78 -11.50
N GLY A 67 -1.03 -5.65 -10.67
CA GLY A 67 -0.67 -6.62 -9.64
C GLY A 67 0.16 -7.78 -10.22
N GLY A 68 0.49 -8.76 -9.38
CA GLY A 68 1.21 -9.98 -9.80
C GLY A 68 2.55 -10.16 -9.09
N HIS A 69 3.10 -9.13 -8.49
CA HIS A 69 4.33 -9.18 -7.69
C HIS A 69 4.04 -9.20 -6.20
N LEU A 70 5.03 -9.60 -5.40
CA LEU A 70 4.97 -9.57 -3.95
C LEU A 70 4.90 -8.14 -3.44
N ASP A 71 4.21 -7.98 -2.31
CA ASP A 71 4.06 -6.67 -1.68
C ASP A 71 4.13 -6.74 -0.15
N ALA A 72 4.50 -5.63 0.46
CA ALA A 72 4.55 -5.49 1.91
C ALA A 72 4.25 -4.07 2.36
N PHE A 73 3.74 -3.96 3.57
CA PHE A 73 3.73 -2.71 4.32
C PHE A 73 4.79 -2.75 5.42
N SER A 74 5.34 -1.61 5.76
CA SER A 74 6.24 -1.50 6.91
C SER A 74 5.91 -0.31 7.79
N LYS A 75 6.03 -0.50 9.11
CA LYS A 75 5.87 0.55 10.10
C LYS A 75 6.67 0.25 11.37
N ASN A 76 7.50 1.20 11.80
CA ASN A 76 8.27 1.12 13.03
C ASN A 76 9.10 -0.18 13.14
N GLY A 77 9.68 -0.67 12.04
CA GLY A 77 10.48 -1.89 12.00
C GLY A 77 9.67 -3.19 11.97
N VAL A 78 8.34 -3.12 11.91
CA VAL A 78 7.47 -4.29 11.69
C VAL A 78 7.04 -4.33 10.23
N GLU A 79 7.17 -5.50 9.62
CA GLU A 79 6.73 -5.78 8.25
C GLU A 79 5.39 -6.50 8.27
N TYR A 80 4.54 -6.21 7.28
CA TYR A 80 3.21 -6.79 7.08
C TYR A 80 3.11 -7.25 5.64
N THR A 81 3.04 -8.55 5.41
CA THR A 81 2.98 -9.18 4.08
C THR A 81 2.06 -10.39 4.11
N ASP A 82 1.97 -11.17 3.03
CA ASP A 82 1.18 -12.39 3.06
C ASP A 82 1.81 -13.46 3.97
N ALA A 83 1.00 -14.48 4.35
CA ALA A 83 1.42 -15.46 5.35
C ALA A 83 2.56 -16.38 4.88
N GLU A 84 2.71 -16.64 3.57
CA GLU A 84 3.75 -17.49 3.01
C GLU A 84 5.07 -16.72 3.02
N THR A 85 5.08 -15.51 2.47
CA THR A 85 6.24 -14.60 2.53
C THR A 85 6.66 -14.30 3.96
N ALA A 86 5.69 -14.10 4.87
CA ALA A 86 5.97 -13.89 6.30
C ALA A 86 6.65 -15.09 6.96
N ALA A 87 6.33 -16.32 6.54
CA ALA A 87 6.95 -17.53 7.06
C ALA A 87 8.39 -17.74 6.57
N GLU A 88 8.71 -17.25 5.37
CA GLU A 88 10.04 -17.32 4.75
C GLU A 88 10.97 -16.17 5.16
N SER A 89 10.40 -15.09 5.70
CA SER A 89 11.14 -13.90 6.11
C SER A 89 11.99 -14.18 7.35
N TYR A 90 13.32 -14.21 7.15
CA TYR A 90 14.33 -14.33 8.23
C TYR A 90 14.60 -12.99 8.94
N ASN A 91 13.77 -11.98 8.75
CA ASN A 91 13.94 -10.68 9.39
C ASN A 91 13.79 -10.78 10.90
N TYR A 92 14.71 -10.19 11.64
CA TYR A 92 14.92 -10.26 13.10
C TYR A 92 13.73 -9.81 13.98
N GLY A 93 12.56 -9.54 13.40
CA GLY A 93 11.35 -9.14 14.13
C GLY A 93 10.10 -9.96 13.79
N GLY A 94 10.20 -10.86 12.80
CA GLY A 94 9.05 -11.58 12.25
C GLY A 94 8.12 -10.66 11.47
N SER A 95 7.56 -11.17 10.37
CA SER A 95 6.55 -10.48 9.59
C SER A 95 5.15 -10.84 10.08
N VAL A 96 4.18 -9.97 9.89
CA VAL A 96 2.79 -10.14 10.31
C VAL A 96 1.92 -10.37 9.09
N ASP A 97 1.06 -11.39 9.11
CA ASP A 97 0.08 -11.63 8.06
C ASP A 97 -0.86 -10.42 7.90
N TYR A 98 -0.68 -9.67 6.82
CA TYR A 98 -1.43 -8.43 6.54
C TYR A 98 -2.93 -8.65 6.30
N LYS A 99 -3.38 -9.89 5.98
CA LYS A 99 -4.80 -10.25 5.90
C LYS A 99 -5.50 -10.17 7.26
N LYS A 100 -4.75 -10.12 8.36
CA LYS A 100 -5.28 -10.02 9.74
C LYS A 100 -5.29 -8.60 10.28
N VAL A 101 -4.66 -7.63 9.59
CA VAL A 101 -4.45 -6.26 10.06
C VAL A 101 -5.33 -5.29 9.28
N LYS A 102 -5.98 -4.37 9.98
CA LYS A 102 -6.77 -3.29 9.41
C LYS A 102 -5.94 -2.00 9.28
N LEU A 103 -6.22 -1.21 8.26
CA LEU A 103 -5.51 0.04 7.99
C LEU A 103 -5.54 1.01 9.19
N ASN A 104 -6.68 1.11 9.91
CA ASN A 104 -6.82 1.97 11.10
C ASN A 104 -6.06 1.48 12.34
N GLU A 105 -5.46 0.31 12.30
CA GLU A 105 -4.52 -0.15 13.32
C GLU A 105 -3.15 0.50 13.12
N LEU A 106 -2.78 0.80 11.88
CA LEU A 106 -1.51 1.43 11.53
C LEU A 106 -1.63 2.95 11.35
N LEU A 107 -2.63 3.44 10.63
CA LEU A 107 -2.88 4.87 10.43
C LEU A 107 -3.90 5.37 11.46
N THR A 108 -3.43 5.85 12.60
CA THR A 108 -4.29 6.15 13.76
C THR A 108 -4.64 7.62 13.94
N ARG A 109 -3.90 8.54 13.30
CA ARG A 109 -4.09 10.00 13.38
C ARG A 109 -3.58 10.69 12.13
N ARG A 110 -4.06 11.91 11.87
CA ARG A 110 -3.54 12.75 10.77
C ARG A 110 -2.02 12.84 10.84
N GLY A 111 -1.36 12.73 9.70
CA GLY A 111 0.10 12.70 9.58
C GLY A 111 0.73 11.34 9.91
N SER A 112 -0.03 10.33 10.32
CA SER A 112 0.51 8.95 10.42
C SER A 112 0.96 8.47 9.04
N THR A 113 2.12 7.82 9.00
CA THR A 113 2.72 7.26 7.78
C THR A 113 2.99 5.78 7.92
N ILE A 114 2.93 5.08 6.80
CA ILE A 114 3.48 3.73 6.58
C ILE A 114 4.22 3.73 5.25
N VAL A 115 5.11 2.79 5.04
CA VAL A 115 5.71 2.53 3.73
C VAL A 115 5.01 1.32 3.12
N TYR A 116 4.70 1.40 1.84
CA TYR A 116 4.24 0.30 1.01
C TYR A 116 5.30 0.01 -0.04
N GLU A 117 5.69 -1.23 -0.15
CA GLU A 117 6.64 -1.74 -1.13
C GLU A 117 5.92 -2.72 -2.05
N TYR A 118 6.03 -2.49 -3.35
CA TYR A 118 5.50 -3.34 -4.41
C TYR A 118 6.64 -3.82 -5.27
N ASP A 119 6.64 -5.08 -5.63
CA ASP A 119 7.68 -5.77 -6.36
C ASP A 119 9.06 -5.71 -5.67
N PHE A 120 9.43 -6.79 -4.96
CA PHE A 120 10.70 -6.85 -4.23
C PHE A 120 11.93 -6.91 -5.16
N GLY A 121 11.73 -7.18 -6.47
CA GLY A 121 12.77 -7.09 -7.48
C GLY A 121 13.08 -5.65 -7.88
N ASP A 122 12.03 -4.89 -8.18
CA ASP A 122 12.12 -3.47 -8.60
C ASP A 122 12.12 -2.49 -7.42
N ASP A 123 11.73 -2.93 -6.22
CA ASP A 123 11.76 -2.15 -4.97
C ASP A 123 10.95 -0.83 -5.04
N TRP A 124 9.71 -0.90 -5.57
CA TRP A 124 8.84 0.26 -5.67
C TRP A 124 8.29 0.68 -4.31
N LYS A 125 8.97 1.61 -3.64
CA LYS A 125 8.58 2.12 -2.32
C LYS A 125 7.69 3.34 -2.39
N HIS A 126 6.59 3.30 -1.63
CA HIS A 126 5.61 4.37 -1.54
C HIS A 126 5.48 4.86 -0.11
N LYS A 127 5.48 6.18 0.06
CA LYS A 127 5.08 6.80 1.32
C LYS A 127 3.57 6.99 1.33
N VAL A 128 2.92 6.30 2.24
CA VAL A 128 1.47 6.36 2.44
C VAL A 128 1.17 7.19 3.69
N THR A 129 0.43 8.29 3.54
CA THR A 129 0.17 9.24 4.63
C THR A 129 -1.33 9.47 4.82
N LEU A 130 -1.83 9.33 6.03
CA LEU A 130 -3.19 9.74 6.41
C LEU A 130 -3.28 11.27 6.47
N ARG A 131 -3.92 11.89 5.48
CA ARG A 131 -4.10 13.34 5.39
C ARG A 131 -5.23 13.84 6.27
N SER A 132 -6.40 13.20 6.13
CA SER A 132 -7.60 13.53 6.87
C SER A 132 -8.52 12.31 7.01
N TYR A 133 -9.55 12.46 7.84
CA TYR A 133 -10.63 11.46 7.95
C TYR A 133 -11.95 12.16 8.31
N ARG A 134 -13.04 11.53 7.91
CA ARG A 134 -14.40 11.92 8.27
C ARG A 134 -15.26 10.69 8.57
N ASP A 135 -16.37 10.88 9.22
CA ASP A 135 -17.35 9.81 9.37
C ASP A 135 -18.08 9.56 8.04
N PHE A 136 -18.64 8.36 7.85
CA PHE A 136 -19.51 8.06 6.72
C PHE A 136 -20.80 8.87 6.81
N VAL A 137 -21.30 9.32 5.66
CA VAL A 137 -22.63 9.90 5.54
C VAL A 137 -23.65 8.77 5.42
N GLU A 138 -24.87 8.96 5.91
CA GLU A 138 -25.96 7.98 5.80
C GLU A 138 -26.21 7.61 4.32
N GLY A 139 -26.24 6.32 4.02
CA GLY A 139 -26.39 5.79 2.65
C GLY A 139 -25.13 5.84 1.80
N GLU A 140 -24.01 6.34 2.30
CA GLU A 140 -22.74 6.35 1.57
C GLU A 140 -22.20 4.93 1.37
N LYS A 141 -21.79 4.61 0.13
CA LYS A 141 -21.20 3.31 -0.19
C LYS A 141 -19.81 3.19 0.38
N ARG A 142 -19.46 1.98 0.76
CA ARG A 142 -18.07 1.62 1.12
C ARG A 142 -17.31 1.31 -0.15
N GLU A 143 -16.58 2.29 -0.65
CA GLU A 143 -15.78 2.17 -1.86
C GLU A 143 -14.47 2.94 -1.73
N CYS A 144 -13.51 2.61 -2.58
CA CYS A 144 -12.27 3.37 -2.73
C CYS A 144 -12.39 4.25 -3.96
N THR A 145 -11.85 5.46 -3.87
CA THR A 145 -11.93 6.43 -4.98
C THR A 145 -10.62 7.21 -5.06
N VAL A 146 -10.05 7.33 -6.26
CA VAL A 146 -8.99 8.30 -6.54
C VAL A 146 -9.61 9.68 -6.66
N ILE A 147 -9.11 10.63 -5.88
CA ILE A 147 -9.50 12.04 -5.92
C ILE A 147 -8.65 12.80 -6.93
N SER A 148 -7.34 12.55 -6.92
CA SER A 148 -6.37 13.19 -7.81
C SER A 148 -5.10 12.35 -7.90
N GLY A 149 -4.32 12.62 -8.94
CA GLY A 149 -3.00 12.01 -9.13
C GLY A 149 -2.17 12.81 -10.11
N GLU A 150 -0.88 12.50 -10.16
CA GLU A 150 0.11 13.12 -11.03
C GLU A 150 1.15 12.08 -11.40
N GLY A 151 1.56 12.06 -12.67
CA GLY A 151 2.53 11.14 -13.24
C GLY A 151 1.98 9.75 -13.53
N ALA A 152 2.35 9.19 -14.67
CA ALA A 152 2.02 7.82 -15.03
C ALA A 152 2.70 6.80 -14.11
N CYS A 153 2.10 5.63 -14.00
CA CYS A 153 2.74 4.51 -13.34
C CYS A 153 3.99 4.09 -14.13
N PRO A 154 5.14 3.87 -13.49
CA PRO A 154 6.25 3.22 -14.18
C PRO A 154 5.82 1.85 -14.73
N PRO A 155 6.30 1.45 -15.92
CA PRO A 155 6.02 0.11 -16.44
C PRO A 155 6.53 -0.98 -15.48
N ASP A 156 5.80 -2.11 -15.39
CA ASP A 156 6.29 -3.28 -14.67
C ASP A 156 7.62 -3.77 -15.29
N ASP A 157 8.52 -4.33 -14.47
CA ASP A 157 9.82 -4.88 -14.90
C ASP A 157 10.79 -3.88 -15.57
N VAL A 158 10.60 -2.58 -15.38
CA VAL A 158 11.52 -1.55 -15.94
C VAL A 158 12.87 -1.48 -15.21
N GLY A 159 13.03 -2.17 -14.09
CA GLY A 159 14.24 -2.19 -13.27
C GLY A 159 14.26 -1.15 -12.17
N GLY A 160 13.11 -0.90 -11.56
CA GLY A 160 12.92 0.01 -10.44
C GLY A 160 13.19 1.47 -10.79
N VAL A 161 13.45 2.28 -9.77
CA VAL A 161 13.66 3.73 -9.96
C VAL A 161 14.85 4.05 -10.86
N TRP A 162 15.88 3.20 -10.89
CA TRP A 162 17.07 3.40 -11.73
C TRP A 162 16.78 3.06 -13.19
N GLY A 163 16.13 1.92 -13.46
CA GLY A 163 15.69 1.55 -14.80
C GLY A 163 14.69 2.54 -15.36
N TYR A 164 13.77 3.03 -14.53
CA TYR A 164 12.82 4.06 -14.92
C TYR A 164 13.52 5.40 -15.27
N ALA A 165 14.52 5.80 -14.50
CA ALA A 165 15.29 7.00 -14.80
C ALA A 165 16.07 6.87 -16.12
N ASP A 166 16.68 5.71 -16.37
CA ASP A 166 17.38 5.41 -17.61
C ASP A 166 16.42 5.38 -18.82
N MET A 167 15.24 4.78 -18.65
CA MET A 167 14.20 4.79 -19.68
C MET A 167 13.78 6.22 -20.05
N LEU A 168 13.44 7.05 -19.06
CA LEU A 168 13.02 8.44 -19.31
C LEU A 168 14.14 9.22 -20.01
N TYR A 169 15.38 9.09 -19.55
CA TYR A 169 16.52 9.73 -20.19
C TYR A 169 16.69 9.29 -21.65
N THR A 170 16.57 7.99 -21.93
CA THR A 170 16.68 7.43 -23.28
C THR A 170 15.57 7.96 -24.20
N LEU A 171 14.34 8.08 -23.70
CA LEU A 171 13.22 8.63 -24.46
C LEU A 171 13.41 10.12 -24.80
N GLU A 172 14.04 10.90 -23.91
CA GLU A 172 14.38 12.31 -24.15
C GLU A 172 15.59 12.51 -25.07
N HIS A 173 16.49 11.51 -25.15
CA HIS A 173 17.76 11.61 -25.90
C HIS A 173 17.94 10.43 -26.90
N PRO A 174 17.00 10.23 -27.84
CA PRO A 174 16.97 9.04 -28.69
C PRO A 174 18.19 8.86 -29.60
N GLN A 175 18.95 9.94 -29.86
CA GLN A 175 20.18 9.91 -30.69
C GLN A 175 21.41 9.44 -29.92
N GLU A 176 21.40 9.41 -28.60
CA GLU A 176 22.56 8.97 -27.82
C GLU A 176 22.68 7.44 -27.76
N ASN A 177 21.54 6.75 -27.76
CA ASN A 177 21.48 5.28 -27.84
C ASN A 177 20.21 4.86 -28.60
N ARG A 178 20.32 4.83 -29.93
CA ARG A 178 19.19 4.55 -30.81
C ARG A 178 18.64 3.12 -30.63
N GLU A 179 19.51 2.14 -30.44
CA GLU A 179 19.09 0.75 -30.24
C GLU A 179 18.22 0.60 -29.00
N ARG A 180 18.65 1.17 -27.86
CA ARG A 180 17.90 1.15 -26.61
C ARG A 180 16.60 1.96 -26.68
N TYR A 181 16.61 3.07 -27.40
CA TYR A 181 15.38 3.82 -27.67
C TYR A 181 14.36 2.98 -28.46
N GLU A 182 14.78 2.29 -29.49
CA GLU A 182 13.91 1.41 -30.28
C GLU A 182 13.38 0.24 -29.44
N GLU A 183 14.19 -0.36 -28.56
CA GLU A 183 13.75 -1.37 -27.59
C GLU A 183 12.63 -0.86 -26.68
N TYR A 184 12.78 0.35 -26.13
CA TYR A 184 11.72 0.94 -25.29
C TYR A 184 10.47 1.27 -26.09
N MET A 185 10.61 1.77 -27.32
CA MET A 185 9.45 2.09 -28.17
C MET A 185 8.67 0.85 -28.61
N ASP A 186 9.33 -0.30 -28.79
CA ASP A 186 8.68 -1.57 -29.09
C ASP A 186 7.95 -2.17 -27.86
N TRP A 187 8.42 -1.85 -26.67
CA TRP A 187 7.90 -2.38 -25.41
C TRP A 187 6.81 -1.52 -24.77
N LEU A 188 6.92 -0.19 -24.87
CA LEU A 188 5.96 0.74 -24.27
C LEU A 188 4.66 0.83 -25.09
N PRO A 189 3.51 1.14 -24.44
CA PRO A 189 2.32 1.55 -25.16
C PRO A 189 2.61 2.76 -26.10
N GLU A 190 1.99 2.77 -27.29
CA GLU A 190 2.18 3.86 -28.28
C GLU A 190 1.87 5.26 -27.74
N ASP A 191 0.94 5.33 -26.77
CA ASP A 191 0.48 6.57 -26.12
C ASP A 191 1.09 6.79 -24.73
N PHE A 192 2.22 6.13 -24.41
CA PHE A 192 2.88 6.30 -23.12
C PHE A 192 3.37 7.74 -22.93
N ASP A 193 2.79 8.42 -21.95
CA ASP A 193 3.23 9.73 -21.46
C ASP A 193 3.52 9.65 -19.96
N PRO A 194 4.79 9.80 -19.54
CA PRO A 194 5.17 9.67 -18.14
C PRO A 194 4.51 10.71 -17.21
N HIS A 195 3.98 11.80 -17.76
CA HIS A 195 3.30 12.86 -17.01
C HIS A 195 1.78 12.71 -16.97
N ALA A 196 1.21 11.82 -17.81
CA ALA A 196 -0.23 11.60 -17.86
C ALA A 196 -0.75 10.82 -16.65
N TYR A 197 -1.98 11.13 -16.22
CA TYR A 197 -2.71 10.33 -15.25
C TYR A 197 -4.23 10.51 -15.43
N ASP A 198 -4.93 9.43 -15.66
CA ASP A 198 -6.38 9.42 -15.88
C ASP A 198 -7.13 8.90 -14.65
N VAL A 199 -7.64 9.84 -13.82
CA VAL A 199 -8.42 9.55 -12.61
C VAL A 199 -9.68 8.74 -12.91
N GLU A 200 -10.36 8.99 -14.04
CA GLU A 200 -11.59 8.30 -14.38
C GLU A 200 -11.32 6.83 -14.79
N LYS A 201 -10.23 6.61 -15.51
CA LYS A 201 -9.78 5.26 -15.89
C LYS A 201 -9.49 4.42 -14.64
N GLU A 202 -8.69 4.94 -13.72
CA GLU A 202 -8.31 4.19 -12.51
C GLU A 202 -9.52 3.98 -11.57
N ASN A 203 -10.44 4.92 -11.48
CA ASN A 203 -11.67 4.76 -10.71
C ASN A 203 -12.58 3.66 -11.26
N LYS A 204 -12.54 3.34 -12.56
CA LYS A 204 -13.30 2.20 -13.12
C LYS A 204 -12.81 0.87 -12.55
N PHE A 205 -11.48 0.72 -12.38
CA PHE A 205 -10.90 -0.49 -11.79
C PHE A 205 -11.19 -0.57 -10.28
N LEU A 206 -11.03 0.53 -9.54
CA LEU A 206 -11.27 0.55 -8.09
C LEU A 206 -12.71 0.18 -7.72
N LYS A 207 -13.69 0.53 -8.52
CA LYS A 207 -15.11 0.14 -8.32
C LYS A 207 -15.35 -1.37 -8.35
N SER A 208 -14.47 -2.14 -8.97
CA SER A 208 -14.57 -3.60 -9.00
C SER A 208 -14.04 -4.26 -7.72
N LEU A 209 -13.23 -3.56 -6.92
CA LEU A 209 -12.66 -4.07 -5.68
C LEU A 209 -13.71 -4.08 -4.57
N LYS A 210 -13.84 -5.22 -3.90
CA LYS A 210 -14.69 -5.35 -2.70
C LYS A 210 -13.88 -4.92 -1.47
N VAL A 211 -14.27 -3.84 -0.83
CA VAL A 211 -13.63 -3.23 0.36
C VAL A 211 -14.55 -3.22 1.57
#